data_2927a358d7634fcc3396dfcbe7711618
#
_entry.id   2927a358d7634fcc3396dfcbe7711618
#
_cell.length_a   1.000
_cell.length_b   1.000
_cell.length_c   1.000
_cell.angle_alpha   90.00
_cell.angle_beta   90.00
_cell.angle_gamma   90.00
#
_symmetry.space_group_name_H-M   'P 1'
#
loop_
_entity.id
_entity.type
_entity.pdbx_description
1 polymer ?
#
loop_
_entity_poly.entity_id
_entity_poly.type
_entity_poly.pdbx_seq_one_letter_code
_entity_poly.pdbx_strand_id
1 'polypeptide(L)'
;MIKKTLFTIDFYEKEDFINQSEIDKICDSIDKNSLIDYDYIQGNAKTSMGANQNQFLDFHKDLEERIVKEIPIRNQRMAESWVTIQKEDSTLRYHKHPNSIISGILYLKVDDDSSKLVFQNPTSMEGEVREIKPKPGLLLMWPSFLMHGSGDTINKSKERIIIGFNSYWDKK
;
A
#
# COMPACT_ATOMS: atom_id res chain seq x y z
N MET A 1 -15.26 7.45 36.92
CA MET A 1 -14.19 7.79 35.96
C MET A 1 -14.83 8.00 34.60
N ILE A 2 -14.49 9.07 33.89
CA ILE A 2 -15.04 9.35 32.54
C ILE A 2 -13.91 9.16 31.55
N LYS A 3 -14.10 8.26 30.55
CA LYS A 3 -13.18 8.07 29.41
C LYS A 3 -13.38 9.22 28.43
N LYS A 4 -12.29 9.91 28.05
CA LYS A 4 -12.27 10.91 26.96
C LYS A 4 -11.25 10.50 25.92
N THR A 5 -11.60 10.60 24.65
CA THR A 5 -10.68 10.42 23.54
C THR A 5 -9.98 11.76 23.26
N LEU A 6 -8.65 11.77 23.26
CA LEU A 6 -7.87 12.97 22.96
C LEU A 6 -7.58 13.11 21.48
N PHE A 7 -7.25 11.98 20.81
CA PHE A 7 -6.88 11.95 19.41
C PHE A 7 -7.51 10.73 18.74
N THR A 8 -7.80 10.86 17.44
CA THR A 8 -8.17 9.78 16.54
C THR A 8 -7.13 9.70 15.43
N ILE A 9 -6.96 8.52 14.85
CA ILE A 9 -6.13 8.31 13.68
C ILE A 9 -7.05 7.97 12.53
N ASP A 10 -7.04 8.81 11.49
CA ASP A 10 -7.87 8.61 10.32
C ASP A 10 -7.23 7.59 9.37
N PHE A 11 -8.08 6.79 8.78
CA PHE A 11 -7.78 5.82 7.76
C PHE A 11 -8.79 5.99 6.64
N TYR A 12 -8.33 5.98 5.39
CA TYR A 12 -9.15 6.29 4.23
C TYR A 12 -9.25 5.08 3.33
N GLU A 13 -10.46 4.76 2.91
CA GLU A 13 -10.79 3.61 2.10
C GLU A 13 -11.72 4.02 0.96
N LYS A 14 -11.41 3.58 -0.27
CA LYS A 14 -12.25 3.76 -1.44
C LYS A 14 -12.34 2.47 -2.22
N GLU A 15 -13.48 1.81 -2.14
CA GLU A 15 -13.80 0.63 -2.95
C GLU A 15 -14.01 1.02 -4.42
N ASP A 16 -13.77 0.09 -5.33
CA ASP A 16 -13.97 0.25 -6.77
C ASP A 16 -13.31 1.51 -7.36
N PHE A 17 -12.15 1.90 -6.83
CA PHE A 17 -11.41 3.08 -7.29
C PHE A 17 -10.98 2.95 -8.75
N ILE A 18 -10.65 1.74 -9.18
CA ILE A 18 -10.41 1.36 -10.57
C ILE A 18 -11.20 0.09 -10.91
N ASN A 19 -11.62 -0.04 -12.17
CA ASN A 19 -12.35 -1.19 -12.66
C ASN A 19 -11.43 -2.30 -13.19
N GLN A 20 -11.99 -3.47 -13.50
CA GLN A 20 -11.21 -4.63 -13.96
C GLN A 20 -10.42 -4.35 -15.24
N SER A 21 -10.96 -3.62 -16.21
CA SER A 21 -10.25 -3.29 -17.45
C SER A 21 -9.03 -2.40 -17.20
N GLU A 22 -9.12 -1.48 -16.22
CA GLU A 22 -7.97 -0.66 -15.82
C GLU A 22 -6.91 -1.52 -15.10
N ILE A 23 -7.35 -2.43 -14.21
CA ILE A 23 -6.47 -3.39 -13.53
C ILE A 23 -5.69 -4.21 -14.55
N ASP A 24 -6.36 -4.79 -15.53
CA ASP A 24 -5.75 -5.64 -16.55
C ASP A 24 -4.68 -4.85 -17.34
N LYS A 25 -5.00 -3.64 -17.79
CA LYS A 25 -4.05 -2.75 -18.51
C LYS A 25 -2.81 -2.43 -17.67
N ILE A 26 -3.00 -2.15 -16.38
CA ILE A 26 -1.88 -1.84 -15.49
C ILE A 26 -1.03 -3.10 -15.28
N CYS A 27 -1.65 -4.25 -15.03
CA CYS A 27 -0.94 -5.52 -14.84
C CYS A 27 -0.13 -5.92 -16.10
N ASP A 28 -0.68 -5.72 -17.29
CA ASP A 28 -0.01 -6.00 -18.57
C ASP A 28 1.19 -5.07 -18.83
N SER A 29 1.20 -3.88 -18.24
CA SER A 29 2.31 -2.92 -18.36
C SER A 29 3.50 -3.22 -17.44
N ILE A 30 3.36 -4.16 -16.49
CA ILE A 30 4.42 -4.47 -15.53
C ILE A 30 5.54 -5.29 -16.20
N ASP A 31 6.74 -4.71 -16.29
CA ASP A 31 7.93 -5.47 -16.65
C ASP A 31 8.42 -6.28 -15.43
N LYS A 32 8.00 -7.54 -15.37
CA LYS A 32 8.35 -8.45 -14.27
C LYS A 32 9.86 -8.71 -14.16
N ASN A 33 10.63 -8.52 -15.24
CA ASN A 33 12.08 -8.75 -15.24
C ASN A 33 12.84 -7.59 -14.58
N SER A 34 12.22 -6.41 -14.46
CA SER A 34 12.81 -5.25 -13.78
C SER A 34 12.62 -5.28 -12.26
N LEU A 35 11.84 -6.23 -11.74
CA LEU A 35 11.54 -6.33 -10.31
C LEU A 35 12.66 -7.05 -9.56
N ILE A 36 12.96 -6.57 -8.36
CA ILE A 36 14.03 -7.07 -7.49
C ILE A 36 13.50 -7.60 -6.16
N ASP A 37 14.34 -8.33 -5.43
CA ASP A 37 14.10 -8.67 -4.03
C ASP A 37 14.25 -7.43 -3.16
N TYR A 38 13.51 -7.38 -2.06
CA TYR A 38 13.59 -6.25 -1.12
C TYR A 38 13.42 -6.73 0.32
N ASP A 39 14.26 -6.23 1.23
CA ASP A 39 14.41 -6.75 2.60
C ASP A 39 13.15 -6.74 3.46
N TYR A 40 12.21 -5.82 3.20
CA TYR A 40 10.94 -5.77 3.95
C TYR A 40 9.93 -6.82 3.51
N ILE A 41 10.13 -7.44 2.35
CA ILE A 41 9.25 -8.47 1.81
C ILE A 41 9.99 -9.79 1.85
N GLN A 42 9.49 -10.74 2.62
CA GLN A 42 10.09 -12.06 2.78
C GLN A 42 9.39 -13.09 1.90
N GLY A 43 10.13 -14.13 1.53
CA GLY A 43 9.61 -15.23 0.73
C GLY A 43 9.56 -14.90 -0.77
N ASN A 44 8.62 -15.52 -1.47
CA ASN A 44 8.52 -15.42 -2.93
C ASN A 44 7.83 -14.12 -3.38
N ALA A 45 8.58 -13.04 -3.41
CA ALA A 45 8.06 -11.72 -3.82
C ALA A 45 9.11 -10.90 -4.58
N LYS A 46 8.66 -10.00 -5.43
CA LYS A 46 9.47 -9.05 -6.19
C LYS A 46 8.80 -7.68 -6.18
N THR A 47 9.62 -6.62 -6.22
CA THR A 47 9.12 -5.23 -6.22
C THR A 47 9.99 -4.32 -7.07
N SER A 48 9.41 -3.21 -7.55
CA SER A 48 10.16 -2.11 -8.16
C SER A 48 10.71 -1.13 -7.11
N MET A 49 10.34 -1.27 -5.84
CA MET A 49 10.88 -0.44 -4.75
C MET A 49 12.38 -0.68 -4.58
N GLY A 50 13.17 0.40 -4.58
CA GLY A 50 14.64 0.29 -4.51
C GLY A 50 15.34 -0.03 -5.85
N ALA A 51 14.61 -0.38 -6.89
CA ALA A 51 15.11 -0.45 -8.25
C ALA A 51 15.22 0.96 -8.87
N ASN A 52 15.91 1.11 -9.99
CA ASN A 52 16.03 2.39 -10.70
C ASN A 52 14.70 2.97 -11.23
N GLN A 53 13.59 2.31 -10.97
CA GLN A 53 12.23 2.66 -11.40
C GLN A 53 11.31 2.87 -10.19
N ASN A 54 11.69 3.74 -9.26
CA ASN A 54 10.91 4.05 -8.06
C ASN A 54 9.61 4.81 -8.31
N GLN A 55 9.28 5.10 -9.55
CA GLN A 55 8.12 5.91 -9.94
C GLN A 55 7.21 5.12 -10.88
N PHE A 56 6.66 4.00 -10.38
CA PHE A 56 5.77 3.17 -11.21
C PHE A 56 4.59 3.95 -11.79
N LEU A 57 4.00 4.85 -11.01
CA LEU A 57 2.89 5.69 -11.45
C LEU A 57 3.28 6.77 -12.47
N ASP A 58 4.57 7.05 -12.67
CA ASP A 58 5.00 7.95 -13.75
C ASP A 58 4.56 7.47 -15.14
N PHE A 59 4.42 6.16 -15.32
CA PHE A 59 3.91 5.55 -16.54
C PHE A 59 2.37 5.57 -16.63
N HIS A 60 1.68 5.95 -15.54
CA HIS A 60 0.22 5.96 -15.38
C HIS A 60 -0.25 7.29 -14.83
N LYS A 61 0.06 8.40 -15.50
CA LYS A 61 -0.18 9.77 -15.00
C LYS A 61 -1.64 10.04 -14.61
N ASP A 62 -2.59 9.59 -15.41
CA ASP A 62 -4.03 9.76 -15.11
C ASP A 62 -4.40 9.09 -13.78
N LEU A 63 -3.83 7.91 -13.51
CA LEU A 63 -4.05 7.18 -12.26
C LEU A 63 -3.39 7.91 -11.08
N GLU A 64 -2.16 8.39 -11.25
CA GLU A 64 -1.46 9.21 -10.24
C GLU A 64 -2.28 10.44 -9.87
N GLU A 65 -2.74 11.21 -10.86
CA GLU A 65 -3.56 12.40 -10.63
C GLU A 65 -4.87 12.08 -9.88
N ARG A 66 -5.50 10.95 -10.21
CA ARG A 66 -6.71 10.49 -9.50
C ARG A 66 -6.41 10.14 -8.05
N ILE A 67 -5.30 9.43 -7.77
CA ILE A 67 -4.89 9.11 -6.41
C ILE A 67 -4.57 10.40 -5.63
N VAL A 68 -3.83 11.32 -6.21
CA VAL A 68 -3.48 12.61 -5.57
C VAL A 68 -4.72 13.41 -5.19
N LYS A 69 -5.77 13.39 -6.01
CA LYS A 69 -7.05 14.06 -5.70
C LYS A 69 -7.79 13.45 -4.50
N GLU A 70 -7.58 12.16 -4.21
CA GLU A 70 -8.16 11.48 -3.05
C GLU A 70 -7.36 11.72 -1.75
N ILE A 71 -6.13 12.23 -1.82
CA ILE A 71 -5.32 12.47 -0.61
C ILE A 71 -6.03 13.51 0.26
N PRO A 72 -6.33 13.19 1.53
CA PRO A 72 -7.19 14.01 2.37
C PRO A 72 -6.53 15.32 2.85
N ILE A 73 -5.23 15.44 2.68
CA ILE A 73 -4.43 16.59 3.10
C ILE A 73 -4.03 17.42 1.87
N ARG A 74 -4.30 18.71 1.89
CA ARG A 74 -3.99 19.62 0.76
C ARG A 74 -2.47 19.82 0.59
N ASN A 75 -2.08 20.27 -0.60
CA ASN A 75 -0.69 20.61 -0.96
C ASN A 75 0.27 19.44 -0.83
N GLN A 76 -0.18 18.27 -1.25
CA GLN A 76 0.67 17.08 -1.36
C GLN A 76 0.84 16.67 -2.81
N ARG A 77 1.98 16.06 -3.09
CA ARG A 77 2.29 15.41 -4.35
C ARG A 77 2.66 13.95 -4.11
N MET A 78 2.47 13.13 -5.11
CA MET A 78 3.09 11.80 -5.15
C MET A 78 4.60 11.96 -5.22
N ALA A 79 5.32 11.23 -4.40
CA ALA A 79 6.78 11.30 -4.38
C ALA A 79 7.43 9.97 -4.69
N GLU A 80 6.77 8.89 -4.32
CA GLU A 80 7.25 7.54 -4.58
C GLU A 80 6.06 6.64 -4.90
N SER A 81 6.25 5.77 -5.87
CA SER A 81 5.29 4.70 -6.18
C SER A 81 6.04 3.47 -6.70
N TRP A 82 5.55 2.31 -6.33
CA TRP A 82 6.17 1.04 -6.72
C TRP A 82 5.12 -0.05 -6.89
N VAL A 83 5.41 -1.03 -7.72
CA VAL A 83 4.63 -2.25 -7.83
C VAL A 83 5.28 -3.36 -6.99
N THR A 84 4.47 -4.20 -6.38
CA THR A 84 4.91 -5.41 -5.70
C THR A 84 4.10 -6.60 -6.15
N ILE A 85 4.78 -7.67 -6.52
CA ILE A 85 4.20 -8.97 -6.84
C ILE A 85 4.62 -9.94 -5.73
N GLN A 86 3.64 -10.48 -5.04
CA GLN A 86 3.81 -11.49 -4.00
C GLN A 86 3.18 -12.81 -4.47
N LYS A 87 3.87 -13.90 -4.22
CA LYS A 87 3.38 -15.27 -4.44
C LYS A 87 3.20 -16.00 -3.12
N GLU A 88 2.84 -17.27 -3.19
CA GLU A 88 2.71 -18.14 -2.02
C GLU A 88 3.95 -18.03 -1.10
N ASP A 89 3.71 -18.14 0.20
CA ASP A 89 4.71 -18.09 1.27
C ASP A 89 5.46 -16.75 1.43
N SER A 90 4.89 -15.67 0.88
CA SER A 90 5.44 -14.33 1.10
C SER A 90 4.77 -13.59 2.25
N THR A 91 5.54 -12.76 2.93
CA THR A 91 5.07 -11.87 4.00
C THR A 91 5.67 -10.48 3.86
N LEU A 92 5.00 -9.48 4.43
CA LEU A 92 5.50 -8.12 4.55
C LEU A 92 5.80 -7.84 6.03
N ARG A 93 7.07 -7.56 6.34
CA ARG A 93 7.47 -7.18 7.70
C ARG A 93 6.77 -5.90 8.12
N TYR A 94 6.53 -5.76 9.42
CA TYR A 94 6.06 -4.49 9.98
C TYR A 94 7.06 -3.37 9.73
N HIS A 95 6.58 -2.28 9.16
CA HIS A 95 7.37 -1.09 8.86
C HIS A 95 6.50 0.17 8.84
N LYS A 96 7.13 1.31 8.72
CA LYS A 96 6.53 2.64 8.52
C LYS A 96 7.35 3.41 7.49
N HIS A 97 6.79 4.45 6.92
CA HIS A 97 7.47 5.27 5.92
C HIS A 97 7.92 6.60 6.52
N PRO A 98 9.18 6.68 7.04
CA PRO A 98 9.71 7.93 7.58
C PRO A 98 9.81 8.98 6.48
N ASN A 99 9.59 10.24 6.84
CA ASN A 99 9.61 11.40 5.94
C ASN A 99 8.46 11.51 4.94
N SER A 100 7.51 10.59 4.96
CA SER A 100 6.28 10.66 4.18
C SER A 100 5.12 11.19 5.04
N ILE A 101 4.07 11.71 4.39
CA ILE A 101 2.88 12.24 5.07
C ILE A 101 1.76 11.20 5.03
N ILE A 102 1.36 10.82 3.84
CA ILE A 102 0.38 9.76 3.58
C ILE A 102 1.08 8.64 2.81
N SER A 103 0.88 7.43 3.28
CA SER A 103 1.18 6.21 2.54
C SER A 103 -0.12 5.57 2.07
N GLY A 104 -0.04 4.82 1.00
CA GLY A 104 -1.21 4.15 0.46
C GLY A 104 -0.89 2.90 -0.33
N ILE A 105 -1.93 2.14 -0.61
CA ILE A 105 -1.90 0.94 -1.41
C ILE A 105 -3.12 0.89 -2.32
N LEU A 106 -2.91 0.54 -3.57
CA LEU A 106 -3.95 0.17 -4.52
C LEU A 106 -3.80 -1.32 -4.86
N TYR A 107 -4.85 -2.08 -4.59
CA TYR A 107 -4.89 -3.51 -4.89
C TYR A 107 -5.29 -3.75 -6.34
N LEU A 108 -4.44 -4.46 -7.07
CA LEU A 108 -4.71 -4.83 -8.46
C LEU A 108 -5.22 -6.28 -8.53
N LYS A 109 -4.39 -7.24 -8.23
CA LYS A 109 -4.73 -8.65 -8.28
C LYS A 109 -4.64 -9.25 -6.88
N VAL A 110 -5.77 -9.63 -6.34
CA VAL A 110 -5.91 -10.26 -5.02
C VAL A 110 -7.09 -11.21 -5.02
N ASP A 111 -7.08 -12.17 -4.12
CA ASP A 111 -8.10 -13.17 -3.90
C ASP A 111 -8.31 -13.42 -2.39
N ASP A 112 -9.12 -14.42 -2.04
CA ASP A 112 -9.42 -14.74 -0.64
C ASP A 112 -8.22 -15.30 0.13
N ASP A 113 -7.22 -15.82 -0.57
CA ASP A 113 -5.98 -16.38 -0.03
C ASP A 113 -4.87 -15.33 0.11
N SER A 114 -5.12 -14.10 -0.36
CA SER A 114 -4.17 -13.00 -0.25
C SER A 114 -4.00 -12.53 1.18
N SER A 115 -2.74 -12.29 1.59
CA SER A 115 -2.42 -11.76 2.91
C SER A 115 -3.13 -10.42 3.16
N LYS A 116 -3.58 -10.24 4.41
CA LYS A 116 -4.20 -8.99 4.87
C LYS A 116 -3.16 -7.89 5.03
N LEU A 117 -3.62 -6.64 5.02
CA LEU A 117 -2.86 -5.51 5.54
C LEU A 117 -3.21 -5.33 7.02
N VAL A 118 -2.21 -5.32 7.88
CA VAL A 118 -2.37 -5.28 9.33
C VAL A 118 -1.68 -4.04 9.87
N PHE A 119 -2.42 -3.21 10.59
CA PHE A 119 -1.93 -2.04 11.29
C PHE A 119 -1.78 -2.32 12.76
N GLN A 120 -0.69 -1.87 13.38
CA GLN A 120 -0.54 -1.85 14.83
C GLN A 120 -1.11 -0.55 15.38
N ASN A 121 -1.92 -0.65 16.43
CA ASN A 121 -2.40 0.53 17.15
C ASN A 121 -1.23 1.17 17.92
N PRO A 122 -0.76 2.38 17.54
CA PRO A 122 0.41 3.00 18.15
C PRO A 122 0.19 3.46 19.60
N THR A 123 -1.06 3.44 20.06
CA THR A 123 -1.43 3.85 21.42
C THR A 123 -1.83 2.67 22.30
N SER A 124 -1.85 1.45 21.77
CA SER A 124 -2.19 0.26 22.55
C SER A 124 -0.96 -0.29 23.25
N MET A 125 -1.05 -0.49 24.55
CA MET A 125 -0.03 -1.20 25.34
C MET A 125 -0.14 -2.73 25.19
N GLU A 126 -1.26 -3.23 24.69
CA GLU A 126 -1.57 -4.66 24.56
C GLU A 126 -1.32 -5.20 23.14
N GLY A 127 -0.81 -4.36 22.22
CA GLY A 127 -0.51 -4.76 20.85
C GLY A 127 -1.75 -4.95 19.97
N GLU A 128 -2.82 -4.19 20.23
CA GLU A 128 -4.03 -4.21 19.41
C GLU A 128 -3.70 -3.96 17.92
N VAL A 129 -4.29 -4.75 17.04
CA VAL A 129 -4.12 -4.64 15.60
C VAL A 129 -5.45 -4.42 14.88
N ARG A 130 -5.38 -3.79 13.72
CA ARG A 130 -6.48 -3.68 12.75
C ARG A 130 -6.09 -4.39 11.47
N GLU A 131 -6.91 -5.36 11.05
CA GLU A 131 -6.72 -6.10 9.81
C GLU A 131 -7.67 -5.60 8.72
N ILE A 132 -7.14 -5.42 7.51
CA ILE A 132 -7.91 -5.06 6.32
C ILE A 132 -7.75 -6.17 5.28
N LYS A 133 -8.88 -6.75 4.86
CA LYS A 133 -8.90 -7.74 3.78
C LYS A 133 -8.75 -7.03 2.43
N PRO A 134 -7.81 -7.45 1.57
CA PRO A 134 -7.66 -6.86 0.25
C PRO A 134 -8.84 -7.19 -0.66
N LYS A 135 -9.16 -6.26 -1.59
CA LYS A 135 -10.13 -6.45 -2.68
C LYS A 135 -9.55 -5.84 -3.96
N PRO A 136 -9.80 -6.40 -5.17
CA PRO A 136 -9.38 -5.76 -6.40
C PRO A 136 -10.00 -4.36 -6.53
N GLY A 137 -9.22 -3.37 -6.99
CA GLY A 137 -9.67 -1.98 -7.14
C GLY A 137 -9.77 -1.17 -5.85
N LEU A 138 -9.47 -1.77 -4.68
CA LEU A 138 -9.50 -1.08 -3.40
C LEU A 138 -8.29 -0.17 -3.24
N LEU A 139 -8.54 1.13 -2.99
CA LEU A 139 -7.53 2.11 -2.60
C LEU A 139 -7.61 2.35 -1.09
N LEU A 140 -6.48 2.22 -0.42
CA LEU A 140 -6.33 2.56 1.00
C LEU A 140 -5.27 3.64 1.18
N MET A 141 -5.50 4.55 2.14
CA MET A 141 -4.51 5.57 2.53
C MET A 141 -4.50 5.77 4.04
N TRP A 142 -3.34 6.04 4.60
CA TRP A 142 -3.13 6.22 6.04
C TRP A 142 -1.93 7.13 6.34
N PRO A 143 -1.87 7.75 7.54
CA PRO A 143 -0.68 8.48 7.97
C PRO A 143 0.56 7.59 7.97
N SER A 144 1.61 8.04 7.31
CA SER A 144 2.82 7.23 7.03
C SER A 144 3.57 6.73 8.27
N PHE A 145 3.29 7.33 9.44
CA PHE A 145 3.88 6.91 10.72
C PHE A 145 3.26 5.62 11.27
N LEU A 146 2.11 5.18 10.77
CA LEU A 146 1.46 3.95 11.24
C LEU A 146 2.29 2.72 10.85
N MET A 147 2.60 1.91 11.86
CA MET A 147 3.25 0.62 11.68
C MET A 147 2.29 -0.35 10.98
N HIS A 148 2.72 -0.93 9.87
CA HIS A 148 1.89 -1.84 9.08
C HIS A 148 2.72 -2.94 8.41
N GLY A 149 2.06 -4.03 8.04
CA GLY A 149 2.67 -5.21 7.41
C GLY A 149 1.62 -6.28 7.12
N SER A 150 2.05 -7.54 7.00
CA SER A 150 1.13 -8.70 6.89
C SER A 150 0.70 -9.23 8.26
N GLY A 151 1.31 -8.78 9.36
CA GLY A 151 1.11 -9.39 10.66
C GLY A 151 1.54 -10.87 10.64
N ASP A 152 0.70 -11.70 11.24
CA ASP A 152 0.90 -13.17 11.24
C ASP A 152 0.30 -13.83 9.98
N THR A 153 -0.20 -13.05 9.00
CA THR A 153 -0.79 -13.60 7.78
C THR A 153 0.28 -13.82 6.70
N ILE A 154 0.35 -15.05 6.22
CA ILE A 154 1.19 -15.45 5.08
C ILE A 154 0.32 -15.38 3.82
N ASN A 155 0.86 -14.84 2.73
CA ASN A 155 0.19 -14.87 1.45
C ASN A 155 0.12 -16.29 0.91
N LYS A 156 -1.09 -16.79 0.65
CA LYS A 156 -1.34 -18.10 0.05
C LYS A 156 -1.84 -18.00 -1.39
N SER A 157 -2.07 -16.77 -1.86
CA SER A 157 -2.44 -16.50 -3.23
C SER A 157 -1.28 -16.83 -4.18
N LYS A 158 -1.60 -17.40 -5.34
CA LYS A 158 -0.61 -17.67 -6.40
C LYS A 158 0.06 -16.41 -6.92
N GLU A 159 -0.68 -15.31 -6.96
CA GLU A 159 -0.16 -14.01 -7.40
C GLU A 159 -0.99 -12.87 -6.79
N ARG A 160 -0.38 -12.10 -5.92
CA ARG A 160 -0.92 -10.87 -5.34
C ARG A 160 -0.15 -9.68 -5.89
N ILE A 161 -0.84 -8.74 -6.55
CA ILE A 161 -0.21 -7.56 -7.17
C ILE A 161 -0.80 -6.30 -6.57
N ILE A 162 0.08 -5.41 -6.13
CA ILE A 162 -0.30 -4.11 -5.56
C ILE A 162 0.57 -2.98 -6.11
N ILE A 163 0.04 -1.76 -6.05
CA ILE A 163 0.82 -0.53 -6.14
C ILE A 163 0.88 0.08 -4.75
N GLY A 164 2.09 0.27 -4.23
CA GLY A 164 2.34 1.09 -3.04
C GLY A 164 2.75 2.50 -3.45
N PHE A 165 2.46 3.49 -2.59
CA PHE A 165 2.87 4.87 -2.83
C PHE A 165 3.01 5.68 -1.55
N ASN A 166 3.80 6.76 -1.65
CA ASN A 166 3.99 7.74 -0.59
C ASN A 166 3.76 9.15 -1.14
N SER A 167 3.19 10.03 -0.29
CA SER A 167 3.07 11.45 -0.59
C SER A 167 3.95 12.30 0.32
N TYR A 168 4.33 13.49 -0.19
CA TYR A 168 5.12 14.50 0.49
C TYR A 168 4.48 15.86 0.32
N TRP A 169 4.90 16.84 1.15
CA TRP A 169 4.52 18.23 0.94
C TRP A 169 4.99 18.70 -0.42
N ASP A 170 4.10 19.31 -1.17
CA ASP A 170 4.48 20.03 -2.37
C ASP A 170 5.28 21.27 -1.95
N LYS A 171 6.54 21.29 -2.34
CA LYS A 171 7.38 22.48 -2.12
C LYS A 171 6.91 23.54 -3.09
N LYS A 172 6.24 24.56 -2.57
CA LYS A 172 5.94 25.78 -3.33
C LYS A 172 7.23 26.48 -3.75
#